data_efcc2c66702a847feb0ff89fe6f6bec5
#
_entry.id   efcc2c66702a847feb0ff89fe6f6bec5
#
_cell.length_a   1.000
_cell.length_b   1.000
_cell.length_c   1.000
_cell.angle_alpha   90.00
_cell.angle_beta   90.00
_cell.angle_gamma   90.00
#
_symmetry.space_group_name_H-M   'P 1'
#
loop_
_entity.id
_entity.type
_entity.pdbx_description
1 polymer ?
#
loop_
_entity_poly.entity_id
_entity_poly.type
_entity_poly.pdbx_seq_one_letter_code
_entity_poly.pdbx_strand_id
1 'polypeptide(L)'
;MNDANQNFGLGQIGQIGITVTNLERSIAFYRDTLGMKFLFQVPNLAFFDCAGIRLMLGLPEANGEAFRPILYFRVDNIQQAADALSQRGIVFETKPAMIARLEKHDLWLAGFRDPDRNVIELMSEVPRESK
;
A
#
# COMPACT_ATOMS: atom_id res chain seq x y z
N MET A 1 -37.99 15.36 -7.34
CA MET A 1 -36.90 15.01 -6.39
C MET A 1 -36.34 13.65 -6.74
N ASN A 2 -35.04 13.58 -6.82
CA ASN A 2 -34.35 12.36 -7.17
C ASN A 2 -33.81 11.70 -5.90
N ASP A 3 -34.39 10.55 -5.53
CA ASP A 3 -33.97 9.84 -4.34
C ASP A 3 -32.51 9.40 -4.41
N ALA A 4 -31.99 9.15 -5.63
CA ALA A 4 -30.59 8.75 -5.82
C ALA A 4 -29.64 9.81 -5.30
N ASN A 5 -29.97 11.12 -5.43
CA ASN A 5 -29.11 12.17 -4.92
C ASN A 5 -29.05 12.18 -3.40
N GLN A 6 -30.15 11.84 -2.75
CA GLN A 6 -30.20 11.82 -1.29
C GLN A 6 -29.45 10.62 -0.72
N ASN A 7 -29.40 9.53 -1.49
CA ASN A 7 -28.75 8.31 -1.04
C ASN A 7 -27.32 8.19 -1.56
N PHE A 8 -26.90 9.15 -2.36
CA PHE A 8 -25.57 9.09 -2.93
C PHE A 8 -24.50 9.35 -1.89
N GLY A 9 -23.45 8.56 -1.92
CA GLY A 9 -22.25 8.79 -1.15
C GLY A 9 -21.10 8.03 -1.79
N LEU A 10 -19.88 8.54 -1.66
CA LEU A 10 -18.70 7.86 -2.14
C LEU A 10 -18.35 6.75 -1.17
N GLY A 11 -18.03 5.59 -1.69
CA GLY A 11 -17.72 4.44 -0.86
C GLY A 11 -16.46 3.73 -1.29
N GLN A 12 -16.51 3.03 -2.40
CA GLN A 12 -15.41 2.18 -2.80
C GLN A 12 -14.32 2.99 -3.51
N ILE A 13 -13.08 2.81 -3.06
CA ILE A 13 -11.92 3.35 -3.75
C ILE A 13 -11.59 2.38 -4.89
N GLY A 14 -11.49 2.91 -6.11
CA GLY A 14 -11.19 2.07 -7.28
C GLY A 14 -9.72 2.05 -7.63
N GLN A 15 -9.01 3.13 -7.34
CA GLN A 15 -7.62 3.25 -7.77
C GLN A 15 -6.88 4.24 -6.87
N ILE A 16 -5.61 3.95 -6.62
CA ILE A 16 -4.70 4.82 -5.89
C ILE A 16 -3.50 5.08 -6.79
N GLY A 17 -3.12 6.34 -6.93
CA GLY A 17 -1.96 6.71 -7.74
C GLY A 17 -0.81 7.18 -6.88
N ILE A 18 0.40 6.74 -7.21
CA ILE A 18 1.62 7.24 -6.56
C ILE A 18 2.64 7.60 -7.62
N THR A 19 3.50 8.55 -7.29
CA THR A 19 4.53 9.02 -8.21
C THR A 19 5.80 8.22 -8.01
N VAL A 20 6.38 7.78 -9.12
CA VAL A 20 7.69 7.11 -9.16
C VAL A 20 8.52 7.76 -10.24
N THR A 21 9.83 7.57 -10.19
CA THR A 21 10.73 8.21 -11.16
C THR A 21 11.33 7.26 -12.18
N ASN A 22 11.21 5.96 -11.95
CA ASN A 22 11.73 4.95 -12.86
C ASN A 22 10.76 3.78 -12.88
N LEU A 23 9.95 3.69 -13.95
CA LEU A 23 8.90 2.67 -14.01
C LEU A 23 9.44 1.25 -13.95
N GLU A 24 10.52 0.97 -14.68
CA GLU A 24 11.04 -0.40 -14.70
C GLU A 24 11.51 -0.83 -13.31
N ARG A 25 12.21 0.05 -12.62
CA ARG A 25 12.68 -0.22 -11.27
C ARG A 25 11.49 -0.42 -10.32
N SER A 26 10.49 0.44 -10.44
CA SER A 26 9.33 0.38 -9.56
C SER A 26 8.48 -0.84 -9.85
N ILE A 27 8.30 -1.20 -11.13
CA ILE A 27 7.58 -2.41 -11.49
C ILE A 27 8.26 -3.63 -10.86
N ALA A 28 9.58 -3.71 -10.98
CA ALA A 28 10.32 -4.83 -10.39
C ALA A 28 10.13 -4.86 -8.87
N PHE A 29 10.16 -3.71 -8.23
CA PHE A 29 9.99 -3.65 -6.78
C PHE A 29 8.59 -4.14 -6.35
N TYR A 30 7.54 -3.58 -6.95
CA TYR A 30 6.19 -3.94 -6.55
C TYR A 30 5.81 -5.35 -6.98
N ARG A 31 6.24 -5.78 -8.16
CA ARG A 31 5.93 -7.12 -8.66
C ARG A 31 6.78 -8.19 -8.00
N ASP A 32 8.11 -8.01 -7.98
CA ASP A 32 9.03 -9.07 -7.59
C ASP A 32 9.34 -9.06 -6.10
N THR A 33 9.59 -7.89 -5.53
CA THR A 33 9.91 -7.79 -4.11
C THR A 33 8.65 -7.88 -3.25
N LEU A 34 7.63 -7.10 -3.58
CA LEU A 34 6.40 -7.10 -2.80
C LEU A 34 5.43 -8.20 -3.21
N GLY A 35 5.62 -8.79 -4.39
CA GLY A 35 4.77 -9.90 -4.83
C GLY A 35 3.39 -9.46 -5.27
N MET A 36 3.23 -8.23 -5.70
CA MET A 36 1.93 -7.74 -6.14
C MET A 36 1.65 -8.18 -7.58
N LYS A 37 0.37 -8.32 -7.89
CA LYS A 37 -0.05 -8.76 -9.21
C LYS A 37 0.05 -7.62 -10.21
N PHE A 38 0.99 -7.74 -11.14
CA PHE A 38 1.14 -6.77 -12.21
C PHE A 38 0.04 -6.97 -13.25
N LEU A 39 -0.61 -5.88 -13.66
CA LEU A 39 -1.68 -5.96 -14.64
C LEU A 39 -1.19 -5.59 -16.04
N PHE A 40 -0.73 -4.37 -16.20
CA PHE A 40 -0.23 -3.92 -17.51
C PHE A 40 0.50 -2.60 -17.35
N GLN A 41 1.16 -2.21 -18.43
CA GLN A 41 1.91 -0.97 -18.53
C GLN A 41 1.51 -0.25 -19.81
N VAL A 42 1.36 1.05 -19.72
CA VAL A 42 1.22 1.94 -20.87
C VAL A 42 2.32 3.00 -20.73
N PRO A 43 2.50 3.90 -21.71
CA PRO A 43 3.54 4.90 -21.58
C PRO A 43 3.37 5.70 -20.28
N ASN A 44 4.44 5.74 -19.46
CA ASN A 44 4.53 6.50 -18.22
C ASN A 44 3.66 6.00 -17.06
N LEU A 45 2.93 4.90 -17.24
CA LEU A 45 2.03 4.36 -16.19
C LEU A 45 2.17 2.84 -16.11
N ALA A 46 2.08 2.33 -14.88
CA ALA A 46 2.04 0.90 -14.64
C ALA A 46 0.94 0.61 -13.63
N PHE A 47 0.25 -0.51 -13.80
CA PHE A 47 -0.92 -0.84 -13.01
C PHE A 47 -0.79 -2.19 -12.34
N PHE A 48 -1.20 -2.24 -11.07
CA PHE A 48 -1.19 -3.44 -10.26
C PHE A 48 -2.56 -3.67 -9.64
N ASP A 49 -2.89 -4.92 -9.38
CA ASP A 49 -4.12 -5.25 -8.67
C ASP A 49 -3.81 -5.44 -7.19
N CYS A 50 -4.54 -4.70 -6.36
CA CYS A 50 -4.46 -4.82 -4.91
C CYS A 50 -5.82 -5.28 -4.39
N ALA A 51 -6.13 -6.55 -4.61
CA ALA A 51 -7.38 -7.14 -4.12
C ALA A 51 -8.60 -6.32 -4.52
N GLY A 52 -8.68 -5.94 -5.79
CA GLY A 52 -9.82 -5.21 -6.33
C GLY A 52 -9.62 -3.71 -6.41
N ILE A 53 -8.61 -3.17 -5.75
CA ILE A 53 -8.23 -1.76 -5.90
C ILE A 53 -6.99 -1.73 -6.79
N ARG A 54 -6.99 -0.84 -7.77
CA ARG A 54 -5.87 -0.74 -8.68
C ARG A 54 -4.82 0.23 -8.12
N LEU A 55 -3.57 -0.19 -8.11
CA LEU A 55 -2.47 0.72 -7.78
C LEU A 55 -1.84 1.17 -9.09
N MET A 56 -1.74 2.47 -9.29
CA MET A 56 -1.14 3.06 -10.49
C MET A 56 0.18 3.71 -10.10
N LEU A 57 1.26 3.29 -10.74
CA LEU A 57 2.54 3.95 -10.63
C LEU A 57 2.66 4.89 -11.83
N GLY A 58 2.97 6.15 -11.59
CA GLY A 58 3.05 7.12 -12.67
C GLY A 58 4.30 7.97 -12.56
N LEU A 59 4.91 8.27 -13.72
CA LEU A 59 6.00 9.23 -13.77
C LEU A 59 5.46 10.63 -13.57
N PRO A 60 6.25 11.54 -12.98
CA PRO A 60 5.81 12.93 -12.85
C PRO A 60 5.55 13.53 -14.23
N GLU A 61 4.47 14.28 -14.36
CA GLU A 61 4.27 15.09 -15.54
C GLU A 61 5.23 16.27 -15.52
N ALA A 62 5.45 16.88 -16.69
CA ALA A 62 6.43 17.95 -16.84
C ALA A 62 6.26 19.07 -15.80
N ASN A 63 5.01 19.40 -15.46
CA ASN A 63 4.70 20.39 -14.44
C ASN A 63 3.94 19.77 -13.27
N GLY A 64 3.96 18.46 -13.14
CA GLY A 64 3.17 17.76 -12.17
C GLY A 64 3.78 17.76 -10.79
N GLU A 65 2.92 17.64 -9.80
CA GLU A 65 3.34 17.45 -8.43
C GLU A 65 3.53 15.96 -8.16
N ALA A 66 4.42 15.67 -7.22
CA ALA A 66 4.57 14.29 -6.78
C ALA A 66 3.44 13.94 -5.81
N PHE A 67 2.79 12.79 -6.04
CA PHE A 67 1.75 12.29 -5.16
C PHE A 67 2.35 11.14 -4.36
N ARG A 68 2.46 11.33 -3.05
CA ARG A 68 3.14 10.37 -2.18
C ARG A 68 2.25 9.96 -1.01
N PRO A 69 1.14 9.28 -1.30
CA PRO A 69 0.30 8.77 -0.20
C PRO A 69 1.06 7.69 0.55
N ILE A 70 0.65 7.44 1.78
CA ILE A 70 1.15 6.32 2.54
C ILE A 70 0.23 5.14 2.24
N LEU A 71 0.80 4.03 1.82
CA LEU A 71 0.03 2.82 1.57
C LEU A 71 0.13 1.90 2.77
N TYR A 72 -1.02 1.48 3.27
CA TYR A 72 -1.10 0.53 4.38
C TYR A 72 -1.61 -0.79 3.83
N PHE A 73 -0.77 -1.82 3.89
CA PHE A 73 -1.17 -3.16 3.45
C PHE A 73 -1.52 -3.99 4.67
N ARG A 74 -2.73 -4.51 4.69
CA ARG A 74 -3.18 -5.37 5.78
C ARG A 74 -2.56 -6.75 5.62
N VAL A 75 -1.97 -7.26 6.70
CA VAL A 75 -1.42 -8.61 6.74
C VAL A 75 -1.94 -9.30 8.01
N ASP A 76 -2.05 -10.61 7.95
CA ASP A 76 -2.56 -11.37 9.09
C ASP A 76 -1.51 -11.50 10.19
N ASN A 77 -0.27 -11.76 9.80
CA ASN A 77 0.84 -11.93 10.74
C ASN A 77 1.96 -10.98 10.35
N ILE A 78 2.05 -9.88 11.07
CA ILE A 78 2.98 -8.81 10.69
C ILE A 78 4.44 -9.22 10.87
N GLN A 79 4.74 -10.03 11.89
CA GLN A 79 6.11 -10.48 12.08
C GLN A 79 6.56 -11.37 10.95
N GLN A 80 5.70 -12.29 10.53
CA GLN A 80 6.01 -13.19 9.43
C GLN A 80 6.16 -12.41 8.11
N ALA A 81 5.26 -11.45 7.87
CA ALA A 81 5.33 -10.64 6.66
C ALA A 81 6.61 -9.80 6.63
N ALA A 82 6.97 -9.19 7.77
CA ALA A 82 8.18 -8.39 7.85
C ALA A 82 9.42 -9.25 7.65
N ASP A 83 9.44 -10.46 8.21
CA ASP A 83 10.57 -11.37 8.03
C ASP A 83 10.70 -11.77 6.56
N ALA A 84 9.59 -12.07 5.91
CA ALA A 84 9.61 -12.46 4.50
C ALA A 84 10.16 -11.32 3.62
N LEU A 85 9.71 -10.10 3.86
CA LEU A 85 10.18 -8.96 3.09
C LEU A 85 11.64 -8.63 3.40
N SER A 86 12.05 -8.80 4.64
CA SER A 86 13.45 -8.59 5.01
C SER A 86 14.37 -9.55 4.27
N GLN A 87 13.91 -10.80 4.08
CA GLN A 87 14.68 -11.78 3.31
C GLN A 87 14.77 -11.40 1.84
N ARG A 88 13.85 -10.58 1.35
CA ARG A 88 13.87 -10.07 -0.03
C ARG A 88 14.61 -8.75 -0.16
N GLY A 89 15.30 -8.33 0.91
CA GLY A 89 16.13 -7.13 0.88
C GLY A 89 15.48 -5.86 1.40
N ILE A 90 14.26 -5.94 1.91
CA ILE A 90 13.62 -4.76 2.51
C ILE A 90 14.28 -4.45 3.85
N VAL A 91 14.62 -3.18 4.03
CA VAL A 91 15.13 -2.67 5.31
C VAL A 91 14.01 -1.86 5.95
N PHE A 92 13.49 -2.34 7.06
CA PHE A 92 12.41 -1.65 7.77
C PHE A 92 12.94 -0.47 8.54
N GLU A 93 12.34 0.70 8.33
CA GLU A 93 12.64 1.88 9.14
C GLU A 93 11.95 1.77 10.49
N THR A 94 10.78 1.17 10.52
CA THR A 94 10.05 0.90 11.74
C THR A 94 9.75 -0.59 11.78
N LYS A 95 10.34 -1.29 12.74
CA LYS A 95 10.09 -2.72 12.90
C LYS A 95 8.69 -2.92 13.49
N PRO A 96 8.13 -4.13 13.34
CA PRO A 96 6.79 -4.38 13.86
C PRO A 96 6.67 -3.96 15.32
N ALA A 97 5.67 -3.12 15.60
CA ALA A 97 5.45 -2.60 16.94
C ALA A 97 3.96 -2.34 17.12
N MET A 98 3.50 -2.55 18.34
CA MET A 98 2.11 -2.24 18.70
C MET A 98 2.01 -0.73 18.88
N ILE A 99 1.16 -0.10 18.05
CA ILE A 99 1.02 1.34 18.01
C ILE A 99 -0.15 1.82 18.85
N ALA A 100 -1.26 1.07 18.83
CA ALA A 100 -2.46 1.50 19.52
C ALA A 100 -3.29 0.31 19.94
N ARG A 101 -3.96 0.46 21.07
CA ARG A 101 -4.96 -0.49 21.51
C ARG A 101 -6.32 0.05 21.12
N LEU A 102 -6.93 -0.65 20.17
CA LEU A 102 -8.28 -0.32 19.74
C LEU A 102 -9.26 -1.08 20.63
N GLU A 103 -10.55 -0.94 20.39
CA GLU A 103 -11.53 -1.51 21.29
C GLU A 103 -11.37 -3.03 21.43
N LYS A 104 -11.23 -3.74 20.32
CA LYS A 104 -11.15 -5.19 20.32
C LYS A 104 -9.86 -5.74 19.74
N HIS A 105 -9.01 -4.88 19.25
CA HIS A 105 -7.79 -5.28 18.55
C HIS A 105 -6.64 -4.39 18.94
N ASP A 106 -5.45 -4.94 18.86
CA ASP A 106 -4.23 -4.15 18.92
C ASP A 106 -3.75 -3.88 17.50
N LEU A 107 -3.45 -2.62 17.21
CA LEU A 107 -2.96 -2.23 15.89
C LEU A 107 -1.44 -2.26 15.89
N TRP A 108 -0.89 -3.06 14.97
CA TRP A 108 0.54 -3.17 14.77
C TRP A 108 0.90 -2.60 13.41
N LEU A 109 2.01 -1.89 13.35
CA LEU A 109 2.53 -1.32 12.11
C LEU A 109 4.01 -1.66 11.97
N ALA A 110 4.46 -1.73 10.71
CA ALA A 110 5.87 -1.83 10.35
C ALA A 110 6.06 -1.08 9.05
N GLY A 111 7.11 -0.25 8.94
CA GLY A 111 7.24 0.65 7.82
C GLY A 111 8.55 0.53 7.08
N PHE A 112 8.48 0.74 5.78
CA PHE A 112 9.65 0.77 4.91
C PHE A 112 9.37 1.71 3.73
N ARG A 113 10.34 1.84 2.84
CA ARG A 113 10.21 2.73 1.69
C ARG A 113 10.38 1.98 0.39
N ASP A 114 9.68 2.44 -0.64
CA ASP A 114 9.93 1.96 -1.99
C ASP A 114 11.20 2.64 -2.56
N PRO A 115 11.63 2.30 -3.79
CA PRO A 115 12.85 2.91 -4.33
C PRO A 115 12.80 4.42 -4.50
N ASP A 116 11.61 5.00 -4.61
CA ASP A 116 11.43 6.45 -4.69
C ASP A 116 11.16 7.07 -3.34
N ARG A 117 11.31 6.30 -2.25
CA ARG A 117 11.12 6.72 -0.88
C ARG A 117 9.67 6.99 -0.52
N ASN A 118 8.74 6.42 -1.27
CA ASN A 118 7.34 6.43 -0.86
C ASN A 118 7.18 5.53 0.36
N VAL A 119 6.39 6.00 1.32
CA VAL A 119 6.20 5.27 2.58
C VAL A 119 5.21 4.13 2.37
N ILE A 120 5.60 2.95 2.80
CA ILE A 120 4.74 1.77 2.78
C ILE A 120 4.71 1.20 4.19
N GLU A 121 3.51 0.90 4.67
CA GLU A 121 3.31 0.33 5.99
C GLU A 121 2.61 -1.02 5.87
N LEU A 122 3.06 -1.96 6.66
CA LEU A 122 2.28 -3.16 6.91
C LEU A 122 1.41 -2.88 8.13
N MET A 123 0.17 -3.34 8.11
CA MET A 123 -0.70 -3.19 9.27
C MET A 123 -1.35 -4.53 9.61
N SER A 124 -1.48 -4.78 10.90
CA SER A 124 -2.17 -5.96 11.38
C SER A 124 -3.01 -5.56 12.59
N GLU A 125 -4.27 -5.97 12.56
CA GLU A 125 -5.17 -5.76 13.69
C GLU A 125 -5.32 -7.09 14.40
N VAL A 126 -4.64 -7.23 15.53
CA VAL A 126 -4.55 -8.49 16.27
C VAL A 126 -5.64 -8.50 17.33
N PRO A 127 -6.58 -9.45 17.24
CA PRO A 127 -7.64 -9.53 18.27
C PRO A 127 -7.06 -9.76 19.65
N ARG A 128 -7.57 -9.01 20.64
CA ARG A 128 -7.23 -9.28 22.02
C ARG A 128 -8.09 -10.41 22.53
N GLU A 129 -7.47 -11.30 23.27
CA GLU A 129 -8.21 -12.39 23.85
C GLU A 129 -9.20 -11.86 24.88
N SER A 130 -10.39 -12.43 24.81
CA SER A 130 -11.43 -12.13 25.79
C SER A 130 -11.24 -13.03 26.99
N LYS A 131 -11.25 -12.45 28.16
CA LYS A 131 -11.09 -13.19 29.41
C LYS A 131 -12.36 -13.16 30.23
#